data_cc7aa3c888f292adfb33143652cb34c9
#
_entry.id   cc7aa3c888f292adfb33143652cb34c9
#
_cell.length_a   1.000
_cell.length_b   1.000
_cell.length_c   1.000
_cell.angle_alpha   90.00
_cell.angle_beta   90.00
_cell.angle_gamma   90.00
#
_symmetry.space_group_name_H-M   'P 1'
#
loop_
_entity.id
_entity.type
_entity.pdbx_description
1 polymer ?
#
loop_
_entity_poly.entity_id
_entity_poly.type
_entity_poly.pdbx_seq_one_letter_code
_entity_poly.pdbx_strand_id
1 'polypeptide(L)'
;MNDISVDSLILKLHDVNAVKFGEYKLKSGLLTPIYIDLRVLVSHPNLMNQVSSLIYQRVQEESLQFDSVCGVPYTALPLATIICSRHELPMLIRRKEAKDYGTKRLVEGSFHVGDTCLIIEDTVTSGSSILETAEVLHKEGLKVTDAVVLMDREQGGVEMLEYQKIILHPIISMSKLLDVLLAAKRIDAETDRTVREFIQSNNTFRPKEENGSAVPAAKKPCVDLRRGLSYADRAALPNVHPLASKLLKIMEEKRSNLCISADVTSAEELLQLAESLGPKICMLKTHVDILKDYTAAFSQELQILAEKHNFLIFEDRKFADIGNTVKHQYEGGVFQISSWSHLVNAHAVPGPGVVRGLRAVGKPLGRGCLLIAQMSSQGSLATGEYTESVLQMAEEHSDFVIGFICGSKVTERPEFIHVTPGVQLKTGGDSLGQQYTTPEEVIYSKGSDIIIVGRGVLEAPDRLEAAESYRKAGWDAYIKSVSQTSQ
;
A
#
# COMPACT_ATOMS: atom_id res chain seq x y z
N MET A 1 -28.39 31.18 -20.13
CA MET A 1 -27.00 30.97 -19.64
C MET A 1 -26.22 30.39 -20.81
N ASN A 2 -25.07 30.97 -21.16
CA ASN A 2 -24.29 30.47 -22.29
C ASN A 2 -23.87 29.06 -21.98
N ASP A 3 -24.28 28.14 -22.82
CA ASP A 3 -23.93 26.72 -22.76
C ASP A 3 -22.40 26.64 -22.99
N ILE A 4 -21.66 26.27 -21.94
CA ILE A 4 -20.20 26.25 -22.01
C ILE A 4 -19.83 24.88 -22.52
N SER A 5 -19.22 24.84 -23.69
CA SER A 5 -18.70 23.57 -24.23
C SER A 5 -17.48 23.09 -23.41
N VAL A 6 -17.32 21.78 -23.31
CA VAL A 6 -16.15 21.13 -22.69
C VAL A 6 -14.85 21.66 -23.31
N ASP A 7 -14.83 21.91 -24.63
CA ASP A 7 -13.65 22.43 -25.31
C ASP A 7 -13.27 23.84 -24.81
N SER A 8 -14.26 24.71 -24.58
CA SER A 8 -14.02 26.05 -23.98
C SER A 8 -13.52 25.95 -22.54
N LEU A 9 -14.02 24.97 -21.77
CA LEU A 9 -13.53 24.70 -20.41
C LEU A 9 -12.06 24.29 -20.43
N ILE A 10 -11.67 23.37 -21.32
CA ILE A 10 -10.29 22.88 -21.46
C ILE A 10 -9.32 24.04 -21.72
N LEU A 11 -9.66 24.95 -22.64
CA LEU A 11 -8.83 26.11 -22.94
C LEU A 11 -8.66 27.02 -21.69
N LYS A 12 -9.74 27.26 -20.95
CA LYS A 12 -9.70 28.06 -19.72
C LYS A 12 -8.89 27.40 -18.60
N LEU A 13 -8.97 26.08 -18.46
CA LEU A 13 -8.14 25.34 -17.49
C LEU A 13 -6.66 25.51 -17.82
N HIS A 14 -6.30 25.47 -19.08
CA HIS A 14 -4.93 25.73 -19.52
C HIS A 14 -4.54 27.21 -19.27
N ASP A 15 -5.39 28.16 -19.58
CA ASP A 15 -5.13 29.62 -19.41
C ASP A 15 -4.89 29.99 -17.93
N VAL A 16 -5.54 29.31 -16.98
CA VAL A 16 -5.33 29.52 -15.52
C VAL A 16 -4.22 28.65 -14.94
N ASN A 17 -3.43 27.99 -15.77
CA ASN A 17 -2.37 27.08 -15.37
C ASN A 17 -2.83 25.89 -14.49
N ALA A 18 -4.07 25.46 -14.63
CA ALA A 18 -4.55 24.23 -14.02
C ALA A 18 -3.96 22.97 -14.70
N VAL A 19 -3.54 23.13 -15.96
CA VAL A 19 -2.83 22.10 -16.74
C VAL A 19 -1.53 22.68 -17.27
N LYS A 20 -0.42 22.04 -17.01
CA LYS A 20 0.94 22.48 -17.40
C LYS A 20 1.68 21.32 -18.07
N PHE A 21 2.47 21.64 -19.08
CA PHE A 21 3.32 20.69 -19.80
C PHE A 21 4.79 20.98 -19.53
N GLY A 22 5.61 19.96 -19.44
CA GLY A 22 7.04 20.03 -19.13
C GLY A 22 7.48 18.86 -18.25
N GLU A 23 8.71 18.86 -17.81
CA GLU A 23 9.19 17.85 -16.86
C GLU A 23 8.80 18.20 -15.42
N TYR A 24 7.90 17.44 -14.83
CA TYR A 24 7.52 17.57 -13.43
C TYR A 24 7.86 16.28 -12.68
N LYS A 25 8.52 16.45 -11.54
CA LYS A 25 8.79 15.33 -10.66
C LYS A 25 7.63 15.16 -9.69
N LEU A 26 6.91 14.05 -9.82
CA LEU A 26 5.86 13.66 -8.88
C LEU A 26 6.46 13.37 -7.50
N LYS A 27 5.64 13.35 -6.45
CA LYS A 27 6.06 12.93 -5.11
C LYS A 27 6.71 11.53 -5.10
N SER A 28 6.28 10.67 -6.00
CA SER A 28 6.84 9.34 -6.26
C SER A 28 8.26 9.34 -6.82
N GLY A 29 8.77 10.48 -7.28
CA GLY A 29 10.03 10.58 -8.00
C GLY A 29 9.91 10.35 -9.51
N LEU A 30 8.75 9.88 -9.99
CA LEU A 30 8.47 9.69 -11.41
C LEU A 30 8.44 11.06 -12.12
N LEU A 31 9.12 11.16 -13.26
CA LEU A 31 9.01 12.31 -14.13
C LEU A 31 7.75 12.18 -14.98
N THR A 32 6.89 13.20 -14.92
CA THR A 32 5.68 13.28 -15.75
C THR A 32 5.78 14.45 -16.70
N PRO A 33 5.39 14.29 -17.97
CA PRO A 33 5.38 15.38 -18.95
C PRO A 33 4.19 16.33 -18.79
N ILE A 34 3.28 16.04 -17.85
CA ILE A 34 2.08 16.86 -17.59
C ILE A 34 1.83 16.96 -16.09
N TYR A 35 1.49 18.15 -15.63
CA TYR A 35 1.06 18.42 -14.26
C TYR A 35 -0.33 19.04 -14.23
N ILE A 36 -1.25 18.41 -13.50
CA ILE A 36 -2.64 18.88 -13.34
C ILE A 36 -2.82 19.33 -11.90
N ASP A 37 -3.20 20.59 -11.73
CA ASP A 37 -3.49 21.21 -10.43
C ASP A 37 -4.84 21.94 -10.46
N LEU A 38 -5.91 21.21 -10.21
CA LEU A 38 -7.26 21.76 -10.20
C LEU A 38 -7.58 22.58 -8.94
N ARG A 39 -6.69 22.60 -7.95
CA ARG A 39 -6.84 23.43 -6.74
C ARG A 39 -6.83 24.93 -7.07
N VAL A 40 -6.22 25.33 -8.18
CA VAL A 40 -6.24 26.73 -8.64
C VAL A 40 -7.66 27.23 -8.93
N LEU A 41 -8.62 26.36 -9.19
CA LEU A 41 -10.01 26.69 -9.46
C LEU A 41 -10.66 27.51 -8.35
N VAL A 42 -10.28 27.30 -7.09
CA VAL A 42 -10.84 28.04 -5.95
C VAL A 42 -10.60 29.55 -6.03
N SER A 43 -9.56 29.98 -6.78
CA SER A 43 -9.25 31.38 -7.02
C SER A 43 -9.95 31.98 -8.27
N HIS A 44 -10.72 31.14 -9.01
CA HIS A 44 -11.43 31.53 -10.24
C HIS A 44 -12.94 31.25 -10.11
N PRO A 45 -13.73 32.06 -9.38
CA PRO A 45 -15.13 31.80 -9.07
C PRO A 45 -16.00 31.50 -10.30
N ASN A 46 -15.80 32.27 -11.39
CA ASN A 46 -16.56 32.04 -12.62
C ASN A 46 -16.26 30.68 -13.24
N LEU A 47 -15.01 30.26 -13.25
CA LEU A 47 -14.59 28.96 -13.79
C LEU A 47 -15.09 27.81 -12.89
N MET A 48 -15.01 27.98 -11.57
CA MET A 48 -15.55 27.05 -10.60
C MET A 48 -17.07 26.84 -10.77
N ASN A 49 -17.80 27.94 -11.02
CA ASN A 49 -19.22 27.90 -11.33
C ASN A 49 -19.51 27.14 -12.65
N GLN A 50 -18.67 27.32 -13.66
CA GLN A 50 -18.79 26.64 -14.96
C GLN A 50 -18.55 25.15 -14.83
N VAL A 51 -17.49 24.75 -14.11
CA VAL A 51 -17.19 23.35 -13.81
C VAL A 51 -18.35 22.69 -13.07
N SER A 52 -18.87 23.35 -12.02
CA SER A 52 -20.01 22.82 -11.26
C SER A 52 -21.27 22.64 -12.12
N SER A 53 -21.50 23.56 -13.07
CA SER A 53 -22.65 23.44 -14.00
C SER A 53 -22.47 22.25 -14.96
N LEU A 54 -21.27 22.02 -15.49
CA LEU A 54 -21.00 20.88 -16.38
C LEU A 54 -21.08 19.54 -15.64
N ILE A 55 -20.60 19.49 -14.39
CA ILE A 55 -20.76 18.29 -13.55
C ILE A 55 -22.24 17.98 -13.34
N TYR A 56 -23.05 18.98 -13.00
CA TYR A 56 -24.48 18.78 -12.80
C TYR A 56 -25.22 18.45 -14.11
N GLN A 57 -24.82 19.04 -15.22
CA GLN A 57 -25.34 18.68 -16.54
C GLN A 57 -25.09 17.20 -16.85
N ARG A 58 -23.90 16.67 -16.56
CA ARG A 58 -23.56 15.24 -16.72
C ARG A 58 -24.46 14.38 -15.84
N VAL A 59 -24.73 14.78 -14.60
CA VAL A 59 -25.68 14.09 -13.70
C VAL A 59 -27.06 13.96 -14.33
N GLN A 60 -27.54 15.03 -15.01
CA GLN A 60 -28.82 15.05 -15.69
C GLN A 60 -28.81 14.21 -16.98
N GLU A 61 -27.76 14.30 -17.80
CA GLU A 61 -27.59 13.53 -19.04
C GLU A 61 -27.63 12.01 -18.78
N GLU A 62 -26.95 11.58 -17.71
CA GLU A 62 -26.88 10.17 -17.31
C GLU A 62 -28.10 9.75 -16.44
N SER A 63 -29.01 10.67 -16.16
CA SER A 63 -30.23 10.43 -15.33
C SER A 63 -29.91 9.77 -13.99
N LEU A 64 -28.82 10.19 -13.32
CA LEU A 64 -28.35 9.60 -12.06
C LEU A 64 -29.36 9.83 -10.94
N GLN A 65 -29.61 8.79 -10.14
CA GLN A 65 -30.53 8.81 -9.01
C GLN A 65 -29.75 8.69 -7.69
N PHE A 66 -29.91 9.67 -6.83
CA PHE A 66 -29.24 9.71 -5.52
C PHE A 66 -30.03 10.57 -4.53
N ASP A 67 -29.80 10.34 -3.25
CA ASP A 67 -30.44 11.07 -2.15
C ASP A 67 -29.54 12.19 -1.61
N SER A 68 -28.21 12.06 -1.80
CA SER A 68 -27.21 13.01 -1.31
C SER A 68 -25.97 13.05 -2.19
N VAL A 69 -25.14 14.09 -2.01
CA VAL A 69 -23.89 14.29 -2.74
C VAL A 69 -22.74 14.39 -1.75
N CYS A 70 -21.59 13.75 -2.05
CA CYS A 70 -20.36 13.86 -1.28
C CYS A 70 -19.20 14.26 -2.18
N GLY A 71 -18.55 15.39 -1.89
CA GLY A 71 -17.31 15.79 -2.56
C GLY A 71 -16.10 15.13 -1.88
N VAL A 72 -15.18 14.58 -2.67
CA VAL A 72 -13.91 14.04 -2.13
C VAL A 72 -13.07 15.19 -1.57
N PRO A 73 -12.57 15.08 -0.33
CA PRO A 73 -11.74 16.13 0.26
C PRO A 73 -10.35 16.25 -0.40
N TYR A 74 -9.84 17.47 -0.76
CA TYR A 74 -10.49 18.76 -0.44
C TYR A 74 -10.99 19.48 -1.69
N THR A 75 -10.42 19.21 -2.87
CA THR A 75 -10.62 20.02 -4.10
C THR A 75 -12.04 19.91 -4.63
N ALA A 76 -12.68 18.75 -4.51
CA ALA A 76 -14.05 18.57 -4.97
C ALA A 76 -15.13 19.13 -4.01
N LEU A 77 -14.79 19.43 -2.74
CA LEU A 77 -15.76 20.00 -1.78
C LEU A 77 -16.39 21.33 -2.25
N PRO A 78 -15.62 22.34 -2.71
CA PRO A 78 -16.21 23.56 -3.24
C PRO A 78 -17.13 23.33 -4.44
N LEU A 79 -16.80 22.40 -5.32
CA LEU A 79 -17.62 22.05 -6.49
C LEU A 79 -18.93 21.40 -6.05
N ALA A 80 -18.89 20.41 -5.17
CA ALA A 80 -20.05 19.76 -4.58
C ALA A 80 -20.94 20.77 -3.82
N THR A 81 -20.31 21.71 -3.07
CA THR A 81 -21.04 22.76 -2.34
C THR A 81 -21.84 23.66 -3.29
N ILE A 82 -21.25 24.09 -4.42
CA ILE A 82 -21.93 24.93 -5.41
C ILE A 82 -23.09 24.15 -6.04
N ILE A 83 -22.89 22.89 -6.41
CA ILE A 83 -23.92 22.05 -7.00
C ILE A 83 -25.09 21.89 -6.01
N CYS A 84 -24.79 21.47 -4.79
CA CYS A 84 -25.82 21.22 -3.77
C CYS A 84 -26.59 22.50 -3.41
N SER A 85 -25.90 23.63 -3.25
CA SER A 85 -26.51 24.92 -2.93
C SER A 85 -27.42 25.45 -4.05
N ARG A 86 -27.06 25.21 -5.33
CA ARG A 86 -27.84 25.69 -6.48
C ARG A 86 -29.08 24.85 -6.78
N HIS A 87 -28.98 23.55 -6.50
CA HIS A 87 -30.01 22.59 -6.89
C HIS A 87 -30.77 22.00 -5.69
N GLU A 88 -30.56 22.61 -4.51
CA GLU A 88 -31.22 22.22 -3.24
C GLU A 88 -31.03 20.74 -2.90
N LEU A 89 -29.82 20.22 -3.17
CA LEU A 89 -29.47 18.82 -2.91
C LEU A 89 -28.81 18.66 -1.54
N PRO A 90 -29.16 17.61 -0.77
CA PRO A 90 -28.45 17.29 0.46
C PRO A 90 -26.98 17.01 0.21
N MET A 91 -26.09 17.60 1.04
CA MET A 91 -24.64 17.40 0.95
C MET A 91 -24.14 16.67 2.18
N LEU A 92 -23.27 15.67 1.96
CA LEU A 92 -22.48 15.00 2.98
C LEU A 92 -21.01 15.39 2.88
N ILE A 93 -20.35 15.47 4.03
CA ILE A 93 -18.92 15.78 4.10
C ILE A 93 -18.20 14.59 4.71
N ARG A 94 -17.34 13.94 3.94
CA ARG A 94 -16.37 12.99 4.45
C ARG A 94 -15.22 13.75 5.12
N ARG A 95 -14.88 13.38 6.35
CA ARG A 95 -13.68 13.84 7.04
C ARG A 95 -12.48 12.97 6.65
N LYS A 96 -11.31 13.56 6.55
CA LYS A 96 -10.06 12.79 6.39
C LYS A 96 -9.66 12.06 7.68
N GLU A 97 -10.01 12.61 8.83
CA GLU A 97 -9.66 12.07 10.15
C GLU A 97 -10.89 12.03 11.06
N ALA A 98 -11.00 10.96 11.84
CA ALA A 98 -12.00 10.87 12.90
C ALA A 98 -11.64 11.84 14.06
N LYS A 99 -12.65 12.45 14.69
CA LYS A 99 -12.43 13.21 15.92
C LYS A 99 -12.15 12.26 17.08
N ASP A 100 -11.22 12.64 17.94
CA ASP A 100 -10.95 11.91 19.18
C ASP A 100 -12.07 12.09 20.22
N TYR A 101 -13.02 13.02 19.97
CA TYR A 101 -14.13 13.37 20.85
C TYR A 101 -15.45 13.52 20.09
N GLY A 102 -16.58 13.38 20.80
CA GLY A 102 -17.93 13.48 20.23
C GLY A 102 -18.39 12.18 19.57
N THR A 103 -19.10 12.29 18.45
CA THR A 103 -19.75 11.14 17.77
C THR A 103 -18.79 10.20 17.04
N LYS A 104 -17.51 10.53 16.92
CA LYS A 104 -16.46 9.79 16.17
C LYS A 104 -16.83 9.45 14.72
N ARG A 105 -17.87 10.10 14.13
CA ARG A 105 -18.31 9.84 12.77
C ARG A 105 -17.35 10.45 11.75
N LEU A 106 -17.11 9.71 10.68
CA LEU A 106 -16.31 10.16 9.54
C LEU A 106 -17.15 10.89 8.50
N VAL A 107 -18.48 10.79 8.56
CA VAL A 107 -19.41 11.47 7.66
C VAL A 107 -20.27 12.45 8.46
N GLU A 108 -20.29 13.70 8.00
CA GLU A 108 -21.13 14.79 8.54
C GLU A 108 -22.28 15.05 7.58
N GLY A 109 -23.43 15.45 8.12
CA GLY A 109 -24.66 15.71 7.41
C GLY A 109 -25.78 14.80 7.89
N SER A 110 -26.96 14.95 7.29
CA SER A 110 -28.17 14.15 7.61
C SER A 110 -28.43 13.15 6.49
N PHE A 111 -28.55 11.89 6.81
CA PHE A 111 -28.84 10.79 5.89
C PHE A 111 -29.49 9.63 6.63
N HIS A 112 -30.10 8.70 5.87
CA HIS A 112 -30.68 7.47 6.39
C HIS A 112 -29.89 6.25 5.87
N VAL A 113 -29.87 5.18 6.64
CA VAL A 113 -29.30 3.91 6.20
C VAL A 113 -30.07 3.41 4.97
N GLY A 114 -29.31 3.11 3.92
CA GLY A 114 -29.87 2.69 2.62
C GLY A 114 -29.95 3.79 1.58
N ASP A 115 -29.79 5.06 1.95
CA ASP A 115 -29.71 6.17 1.00
C ASP A 115 -28.57 5.99 0.02
N THR A 116 -28.72 6.51 -1.20
CA THR A 116 -27.69 6.50 -2.24
C THR A 116 -26.95 7.85 -2.25
N CYS A 117 -25.62 7.81 -2.24
CA CYS A 117 -24.77 8.99 -2.26
C CYS A 117 -23.95 9.06 -3.56
N LEU A 118 -24.09 10.16 -4.32
CA LEU A 118 -23.27 10.46 -5.48
C LEU A 118 -21.93 11.07 -5.05
N ILE A 119 -20.82 10.54 -5.54
CA ILE A 119 -19.48 11.09 -5.29
C ILE A 119 -19.09 12.07 -6.38
N ILE A 120 -18.56 13.24 -5.99
CA ILE A 120 -17.92 14.21 -6.89
C ILE A 120 -16.43 14.23 -6.62
N GLU A 121 -15.62 14.14 -7.69
CA GLU A 121 -14.16 14.21 -7.60
C GLU A 121 -13.59 15.20 -8.61
N ASP A 122 -12.41 15.74 -8.35
CA ASP A 122 -11.72 16.65 -9.28
C ASP A 122 -10.91 15.89 -10.33
N THR A 123 -10.13 14.89 -9.92
CA THR A 123 -9.24 14.13 -10.81
C THR A 123 -9.18 12.66 -10.43
N VAL A 124 -9.32 11.79 -11.41
CA VAL A 124 -9.12 10.34 -11.22
C VAL A 124 -7.89 9.86 -11.97
N THR A 125 -7.03 9.11 -11.27
CA THR A 125 -5.89 8.38 -11.82
C THR A 125 -6.15 6.88 -11.70
N SER A 126 -6.09 6.35 -10.49
CA SER A 126 -6.37 4.93 -10.16
C SER A 126 -7.75 4.71 -9.53
N GLY A 127 -8.48 5.78 -9.18
CA GLY A 127 -9.78 5.69 -8.51
C GLY A 127 -9.73 5.51 -6.99
N SER A 128 -8.54 5.45 -6.38
CA SER A 128 -8.38 5.15 -4.94
C SER A 128 -9.10 6.14 -4.03
N SER A 129 -9.09 7.44 -4.31
CA SER A 129 -9.77 8.47 -3.50
C SER A 129 -11.29 8.33 -3.48
N ILE A 130 -11.88 7.93 -4.62
CA ILE A 130 -13.31 7.61 -4.72
C ILE A 130 -13.62 6.34 -3.94
N LEU A 131 -12.81 5.28 -4.10
CA LEU A 131 -12.99 4.01 -3.37
C LEU A 131 -12.90 4.20 -1.86
N GLU A 132 -11.91 4.93 -1.36
CA GLU A 132 -11.82 5.27 0.06
C GLU A 132 -13.04 6.06 0.57
N THR A 133 -13.58 6.97 -0.26
CA THR A 133 -14.76 7.74 0.09
C THR A 133 -15.98 6.82 0.12
N ALA A 134 -16.15 5.96 -0.87
CA ALA A 134 -17.23 4.98 -0.93
C ALA A 134 -17.18 4.00 0.25
N GLU A 135 -15.99 3.53 0.64
CA GLU A 135 -15.82 2.65 1.80
C GLU A 135 -16.31 3.31 3.11
N VAL A 136 -15.97 4.59 3.32
CA VAL A 136 -16.42 5.35 4.48
C VAL A 136 -17.95 5.53 4.47
N LEU A 137 -18.53 5.86 3.31
CA LEU A 137 -19.99 6.00 3.16
C LEU A 137 -20.71 4.65 3.37
N HIS A 138 -20.16 3.56 2.85
CA HIS A 138 -20.70 2.21 3.07
C HIS A 138 -20.69 1.80 4.56
N LYS A 139 -19.64 2.15 5.32
CA LYS A 139 -19.58 1.89 6.77
C LYS A 139 -20.67 2.61 7.56
N GLU A 140 -21.14 3.76 7.06
CA GLU A 140 -22.26 4.50 7.64
C GLU A 140 -23.63 4.02 7.10
N GLY A 141 -23.65 3.00 6.24
CA GLY A 141 -24.87 2.38 5.69
C GLY A 141 -25.41 3.02 4.43
N LEU A 142 -24.68 3.91 3.79
CA LEU A 142 -25.02 4.52 2.51
C LEU A 142 -24.63 3.60 1.33
N LYS A 143 -25.27 3.79 0.18
CA LYS A 143 -24.91 3.13 -1.08
C LYS A 143 -24.16 4.12 -1.97
N VAL A 144 -23.17 3.64 -2.74
CA VAL A 144 -22.49 4.40 -3.77
C VAL A 144 -22.48 3.55 -5.04
N THR A 145 -23.12 4.04 -6.08
CA THR A 145 -23.21 3.38 -7.39
C THR A 145 -22.54 4.19 -8.48
N ASP A 146 -22.42 5.52 -8.28
CA ASP A 146 -21.98 6.46 -9.30
C ASP A 146 -21.02 7.49 -8.73
N ALA A 147 -20.07 7.92 -9.56
CA ALA A 147 -19.20 9.05 -9.28
C ALA A 147 -19.04 9.91 -10.54
N VAL A 148 -19.02 11.23 -10.37
CA VAL A 148 -18.74 12.18 -11.46
C VAL A 148 -17.41 12.83 -11.21
N VAL A 149 -16.53 12.83 -12.22
CA VAL A 149 -15.20 13.42 -12.14
C VAL A 149 -15.01 14.52 -13.18
N LEU A 150 -14.35 15.61 -12.80
CA LEU A 150 -14.00 16.64 -13.77
C LEU A 150 -12.95 16.13 -14.77
N MET A 151 -11.90 15.43 -14.30
CA MET A 151 -10.80 14.99 -15.14
C MET A 151 -10.47 13.51 -14.92
N ASP A 152 -10.63 12.70 -15.97
CA ASP A 152 -10.08 11.35 -16.01
C ASP A 152 -8.71 11.36 -16.70
N ARG A 153 -7.70 10.85 -16.01
CA ARG A 153 -6.33 10.75 -16.55
C ARG A 153 -6.10 9.53 -17.44
N GLU A 154 -7.11 8.69 -17.65
CA GLU A 154 -7.05 7.47 -18.47
C GLU A 154 -5.90 6.51 -18.05
N GLN A 155 -5.69 6.39 -16.73
CA GLN A 155 -4.64 5.55 -16.15
C GLN A 155 -5.20 4.36 -15.35
N GLY A 156 -6.39 3.86 -15.71
CA GLY A 156 -7.00 2.65 -15.14
C GLY A 156 -8.04 2.92 -14.03
N GLY A 157 -8.39 4.18 -13.78
CA GLY A 157 -9.35 4.54 -12.74
C GLY A 157 -10.79 4.13 -13.07
N VAL A 158 -11.22 4.27 -14.34
CA VAL A 158 -12.54 3.86 -14.81
C VAL A 158 -12.75 2.37 -14.58
N GLU A 159 -11.84 1.57 -15.08
CA GLU A 159 -11.89 0.10 -15.01
C GLU A 159 -11.83 -0.41 -13.56
N MET A 160 -11.03 0.24 -12.72
CA MET A 160 -10.95 -0.10 -11.30
C MET A 160 -12.25 0.18 -10.56
N LEU A 161 -12.89 1.32 -10.82
CA LEU A 161 -14.17 1.69 -10.20
C LEU A 161 -15.30 0.80 -10.70
N GLU A 162 -15.34 0.48 -11.99
CA GLU A 162 -16.32 -0.45 -12.58
C GLU A 162 -16.20 -1.85 -11.97
N TYR A 163 -14.98 -2.33 -11.77
CA TYR A 163 -14.72 -3.60 -11.05
C TYR A 163 -15.30 -3.59 -9.63
N GLN A 164 -15.29 -2.43 -8.97
CA GLN A 164 -15.89 -2.21 -7.63
C GLN A 164 -17.39 -1.82 -7.69
N LYS A 165 -18.03 -1.92 -8.88
CA LYS A 165 -19.44 -1.61 -9.12
C LYS A 165 -19.79 -0.13 -8.89
N ILE A 166 -18.85 0.77 -9.12
CA ILE A 166 -19.05 2.21 -9.16
C ILE A 166 -18.84 2.67 -10.59
N ILE A 167 -19.87 3.27 -11.19
CA ILE A 167 -19.76 3.81 -12.55
C ILE A 167 -19.18 5.22 -12.47
N LEU A 168 -18.09 5.45 -13.22
CA LEU A 168 -17.45 6.75 -13.30
C LEU A 168 -17.96 7.52 -14.52
N HIS A 169 -18.37 8.77 -14.33
CA HIS A 169 -18.87 9.67 -15.37
C HIS A 169 -17.89 10.86 -15.54
N PRO A 170 -16.88 10.77 -16.42
CA PRO A 170 -15.93 11.85 -16.61
C PRO A 170 -16.50 12.98 -17.46
N ILE A 171 -16.12 14.24 -17.13
CA ILE A 171 -16.42 15.43 -17.96
C ILE A 171 -15.36 15.59 -19.03
N ILE A 172 -14.08 15.46 -18.65
CA ILE A 172 -12.92 15.61 -19.52
C ILE A 172 -12.06 14.33 -19.39
N SER A 173 -11.74 13.68 -20.50
CA SER A 173 -10.68 12.68 -20.55
C SER A 173 -9.36 13.32 -20.93
N MET A 174 -8.25 12.69 -20.57
CA MET A 174 -6.92 13.19 -20.94
C MET A 174 -6.74 13.24 -22.45
N SER A 175 -7.22 12.25 -23.18
CA SER A 175 -7.21 12.23 -24.66
C SER A 175 -7.96 13.43 -25.25
N LYS A 176 -9.17 13.74 -24.73
CA LYS A 176 -9.95 14.90 -25.16
C LYS A 176 -9.25 16.22 -24.85
N LEU A 177 -8.62 16.32 -23.67
CA LEU A 177 -7.83 17.50 -23.29
C LEU A 177 -6.69 17.75 -24.27
N LEU A 178 -5.93 16.73 -24.62
CA LEU A 178 -4.81 16.83 -25.56
C LEU A 178 -5.29 17.19 -26.97
N ASP A 179 -6.37 16.59 -27.48
CA ASP A 179 -6.94 16.88 -28.80
C ASP A 179 -7.32 18.37 -28.91
N VAL A 180 -8.02 18.91 -27.91
CA VAL A 180 -8.45 20.31 -27.91
C VAL A 180 -7.27 21.27 -27.84
N LEU A 181 -6.27 21.00 -26.97
CA LEU A 181 -5.11 21.85 -26.83
C LEU A 181 -4.20 21.83 -28.06
N LEU A 182 -4.06 20.68 -28.71
CA LEU A 182 -3.32 20.53 -29.96
C LEU A 182 -4.03 21.27 -31.12
N ALA A 183 -5.34 21.12 -31.27
CA ALA A 183 -6.14 21.81 -32.26
C ALA A 183 -6.10 23.34 -32.09
N ALA A 184 -6.09 23.81 -30.84
CA ALA A 184 -5.96 25.21 -30.49
C ALA A 184 -4.51 25.73 -30.55
N LYS A 185 -3.53 24.91 -30.94
CA LYS A 185 -2.09 25.23 -30.98
C LYS A 185 -1.53 25.71 -29.64
N ARG A 186 -2.06 25.20 -28.53
CA ARG A 186 -1.57 25.47 -27.18
C ARG A 186 -0.42 24.51 -26.79
N ILE A 187 -0.34 23.37 -27.43
CA ILE A 187 0.75 22.39 -27.36
C ILE A 187 1.16 21.99 -28.78
N ASP A 188 2.35 21.48 -28.93
CA ASP A 188 2.84 20.93 -30.19
C ASP A 188 2.64 19.41 -30.26
N ALA A 189 2.87 18.81 -31.42
CA ALA A 189 2.68 17.38 -31.66
C ALA A 189 3.68 16.51 -30.88
N GLU A 190 4.82 17.05 -30.50
CA GLU A 190 5.82 16.32 -29.69
C GLU A 190 5.34 16.19 -28.23
N THR A 191 4.84 17.29 -27.68
CA THR A 191 4.21 17.31 -26.32
C THR A 191 3.01 16.36 -26.26
N ASP A 192 2.11 16.41 -27.26
CA ASP A 192 0.96 15.51 -27.34
C ASP A 192 1.39 14.03 -27.33
N ARG A 193 2.34 13.66 -28.20
CA ARG A 193 2.86 12.29 -28.28
C ARG A 193 3.48 11.85 -26.96
N THR A 194 4.34 12.67 -26.37
CA THR A 194 5.04 12.35 -25.11
C THR A 194 4.07 12.08 -23.95
N VAL A 195 3.00 12.89 -23.85
CA VAL A 195 1.99 12.70 -22.81
C VAL A 195 1.17 11.43 -23.04
N ARG A 196 0.77 11.13 -24.29
CA ARG A 196 0.04 9.89 -24.61
C ARG A 196 0.86 8.63 -24.32
N GLU A 197 2.14 8.63 -24.70
CA GLU A 197 3.07 7.53 -24.40
C GLU A 197 3.24 7.35 -22.89
N PHE A 198 3.34 8.44 -22.15
CA PHE A 198 3.41 8.40 -20.69
C PHE A 198 2.14 7.78 -20.06
N ILE A 199 0.95 8.18 -20.51
CA ILE A 199 -0.33 7.64 -20.01
C ILE A 199 -0.41 6.14 -20.28
N GLN A 200 -0.13 5.70 -21.50
CA GLN A 200 -0.16 4.28 -21.87
C GLN A 200 0.82 3.43 -21.06
N SER A 201 2.02 3.98 -20.80
CA SER A 201 3.07 3.29 -20.03
C SER A 201 2.77 3.23 -18.52
N ASN A 202 1.88 4.10 -18.01
CA ASN A 202 1.55 4.24 -16.60
C ASN A 202 0.05 3.95 -16.31
N ASN A 203 -0.59 3.13 -17.14
CA ASN A 203 -1.93 2.62 -16.84
C ASN A 203 -1.81 1.55 -15.74
N THR A 204 -2.50 1.77 -14.61
CA THR A 204 -2.44 0.91 -13.41
C THR A 204 -3.43 -0.24 -13.43
N PHE A 205 -4.43 -0.19 -14.34
CA PHE A 205 -5.43 -1.26 -14.46
C PHE A 205 -4.95 -2.35 -15.42
N ARG A 206 -4.94 -3.59 -14.95
CA ARG A 206 -4.77 -4.78 -15.78
C ARG A 206 -6.01 -5.65 -15.63
N PRO A 207 -6.90 -5.70 -16.64
CA PRO A 207 -8.07 -6.58 -16.60
C PRO A 207 -7.62 -8.03 -16.51
N LYS A 208 -8.33 -8.85 -15.72
CA LYS A 208 -8.28 -10.29 -15.88
C LYS A 208 -8.94 -10.60 -17.22
N GLU A 209 -8.14 -11.06 -18.21
CA GLU A 209 -8.68 -11.48 -19.51
C GLU A 209 -9.68 -12.62 -19.31
N GLU A 210 -10.94 -12.38 -19.61
CA GLU A 210 -11.92 -13.42 -19.92
C GLU A 210 -11.69 -13.91 -21.37
N ASN A 211 -11.56 -15.21 -21.50
CA ASN A 211 -11.16 -15.97 -22.66
C ASN A 211 -11.91 -15.65 -23.98
N GLY A 212 -11.15 -15.45 -25.04
CA GLY A 212 -11.64 -15.54 -26.41
C GLY A 212 -10.56 -15.91 -27.42
N SER A 213 -10.56 -17.20 -27.82
CA SER A 213 -10.00 -17.86 -29.02
C SER A 213 -8.49 -17.85 -29.28
N ALA A 214 -7.99 -19.07 -29.35
CA ALA A 214 -6.63 -19.55 -29.52
C ALA A 214 -6.08 -19.47 -30.94
N VAL A 215 -4.75 -19.27 -31.05
CA VAL A 215 -3.86 -19.92 -32.06
C VAL A 215 -2.63 -20.47 -31.33
N PRO A 216 -2.15 -21.69 -31.59
CA PRO A 216 -1.27 -22.40 -30.69
C PRO A 216 0.22 -22.11 -30.92
N ALA A 217 0.93 -21.71 -29.88
CA ALA A 217 2.37 -21.78 -29.81
C ALA A 217 2.79 -22.46 -28.49
N ALA A 218 3.68 -23.42 -28.64
CA ALA A 218 4.39 -24.28 -27.68
C ALA A 218 4.09 -24.16 -26.18
N LYS A 219 3.66 -25.29 -25.60
CA LYS A 219 3.36 -25.54 -24.19
C LYS A 219 4.54 -25.25 -23.25
N LYS A 220 4.41 -24.18 -22.43
CA LYS A 220 4.98 -24.10 -21.09
C LYS A 220 3.89 -24.50 -20.10
N PRO A 221 4.20 -25.14 -18.95
CA PRO A 221 3.18 -25.64 -18.02
C PRO A 221 2.32 -24.49 -17.49
N CYS A 222 1.03 -24.62 -17.71
CA CYS A 222 0.00 -23.69 -17.23
C CYS A 222 -0.13 -23.86 -15.71
N VAL A 223 0.33 -22.85 -14.94
CA VAL A 223 0.00 -22.76 -13.50
C VAL A 223 -1.41 -22.19 -13.42
N ASP A 224 -2.30 -22.93 -12.78
CA ASP A 224 -3.71 -22.54 -12.57
C ASP A 224 -3.78 -21.32 -11.64
N LEU A 225 -3.99 -20.13 -12.21
CA LEU A 225 -4.00 -18.83 -11.51
C LEU A 225 -5.16 -18.62 -10.52
N ARG A 226 -6.03 -19.63 -10.33
CA ARG A 226 -7.11 -19.62 -9.33
C ARG A 226 -6.67 -20.08 -7.95
N ARG A 227 -5.45 -20.59 -7.80
CA ARG A 227 -4.83 -20.92 -6.51
C ARG A 227 -3.96 -19.76 -6.07
N GLY A 228 -4.09 -19.30 -4.84
CA GLY A 228 -3.06 -18.49 -4.21
C GLY A 228 -1.72 -19.22 -4.36
N LEU A 229 -0.70 -18.53 -4.89
CA LEU A 229 0.63 -19.14 -5.06
C LEU A 229 1.15 -19.60 -3.71
N SER A 230 1.60 -20.88 -3.64
CA SER A 230 2.28 -21.37 -2.45
C SER A 230 3.60 -20.64 -2.21
N TYR A 231 4.16 -20.72 -1.02
CA TYR A 231 5.49 -20.18 -0.76
C TYR A 231 6.53 -20.78 -1.71
N ALA A 232 6.40 -22.08 -2.06
CA ALA A 232 7.27 -22.74 -3.03
C ALA A 232 7.13 -22.14 -4.43
N ASP A 233 5.90 -21.88 -4.91
CA ASP A 233 5.66 -21.25 -6.21
C ASP A 233 6.22 -19.82 -6.26
N ARG A 234 5.98 -19.05 -5.19
CA ARG A 234 6.51 -17.70 -5.05
C ARG A 234 8.04 -17.66 -5.03
N ALA A 235 8.67 -18.63 -4.34
CA ALA A 235 10.12 -18.76 -4.28
C ALA A 235 10.76 -19.04 -5.65
N ALA A 236 9.99 -19.59 -6.59
CA ALA A 236 10.45 -19.91 -7.96
C ALA A 236 10.21 -18.78 -8.98
N LEU A 237 9.57 -17.68 -8.58
CA LEU A 237 9.32 -16.55 -9.49
C LEU A 237 10.63 -15.90 -9.96
N PRO A 238 10.74 -15.52 -11.26
CA PRO A 238 11.97 -14.99 -11.81
C PRO A 238 12.39 -13.63 -11.27
N ASN A 239 11.44 -12.86 -10.75
CA ASN A 239 11.62 -11.50 -10.22
C ASN A 239 11.65 -11.44 -8.69
N VAL A 240 11.59 -12.58 -8.00
CA VAL A 240 11.71 -12.60 -6.54
C VAL A 240 13.15 -12.34 -6.11
N HIS A 241 13.33 -11.50 -5.11
CA HIS A 241 14.67 -11.23 -4.54
C HIS A 241 15.28 -12.54 -3.98
N PRO A 242 16.59 -12.83 -4.20
CA PRO A 242 17.22 -14.09 -3.77
C PRO A 242 17.00 -14.41 -2.27
N LEU A 243 17.07 -13.38 -1.40
CA LEU A 243 16.84 -13.55 0.03
C LEU A 243 15.37 -13.84 0.36
N ALA A 244 14.42 -13.24 -0.36
CA ALA A 244 12.99 -13.55 -0.23
C ALA A 244 12.71 -15.00 -0.69
N SER A 245 13.28 -15.40 -1.82
CA SER A 245 13.22 -16.81 -2.28
C SER A 245 13.78 -17.78 -1.24
N LYS A 246 14.94 -17.44 -0.63
CA LYS A 246 15.52 -18.26 0.46
C LYS A 246 14.56 -18.36 1.67
N LEU A 247 13.96 -17.23 2.09
CA LEU A 247 13.03 -17.20 3.21
C LEU A 247 11.78 -18.07 2.94
N LEU A 248 11.17 -17.94 1.78
CA LEU A 248 10.02 -18.74 1.37
C LEU A 248 10.34 -20.25 1.35
N LYS A 249 11.53 -20.64 0.89
CA LYS A 249 11.99 -22.04 0.94
C LYS A 249 12.17 -22.55 2.36
N ILE A 250 12.75 -21.74 3.26
CA ILE A 250 12.87 -22.05 4.69
C ILE A 250 11.48 -22.30 5.30
N MET A 251 10.51 -21.43 4.97
CA MET A 251 9.13 -21.56 5.47
C MET A 251 8.48 -22.87 5.04
N GLU A 252 8.62 -23.25 3.78
CA GLU A 252 8.12 -24.54 3.26
C GLU A 252 8.82 -25.75 3.89
N GLU A 253 10.15 -25.76 3.92
CA GLU A 253 10.96 -26.85 4.45
C GLU A 253 10.63 -27.13 5.92
N LYS A 254 10.55 -26.05 6.73
CA LYS A 254 10.30 -26.15 8.17
C LYS A 254 8.83 -26.19 8.55
N ARG A 255 7.94 -26.01 7.57
CA ARG A 255 6.50 -25.83 7.78
C ARG A 255 6.24 -24.78 8.87
N SER A 256 6.90 -23.61 8.70
CA SER A 256 6.89 -22.55 9.70
C SER A 256 6.91 -21.18 9.05
N ASN A 257 5.94 -20.37 9.39
CA ASN A 257 5.90 -18.93 9.11
C ASN A 257 6.05 -18.10 10.40
N LEU A 258 6.70 -18.70 11.40
CA LEU A 258 6.93 -18.09 12.71
C LEU A 258 8.25 -17.34 12.74
N CYS A 259 8.18 -16.06 13.12
CA CYS A 259 9.30 -15.25 13.55
C CYS A 259 9.21 -15.00 15.05
N ILE A 260 10.26 -15.32 15.80
CA ILE A 260 10.34 -14.98 17.22
C ILE A 260 11.02 -13.63 17.40
N SER A 261 10.39 -12.74 18.19
CA SER A 261 10.99 -11.48 18.66
C SER A 261 11.75 -11.77 19.96
N ALA A 262 13.08 -11.85 19.86
CA ALA A 262 13.95 -12.13 21.00
C ALA A 262 14.27 -10.83 21.75
N ASP A 263 13.23 -10.23 22.37
CA ASP A 263 13.32 -8.96 23.11
C ASP A 263 13.89 -9.19 24.54
N VAL A 264 15.07 -9.79 24.60
CA VAL A 264 15.85 -10.06 25.84
C VAL A 264 17.05 -9.13 25.94
N THR A 265 17.57 -8.91 27.15
CA THR A 265 18.66 -7.95 27.41
C THR A 265 20.01 -8.61 27.64
N SER A 266 20.10 -9.94 27.57
CA SER A 266 21.32 -10.71 27.67
C SER A 266 21.63 -11.42 26.35
N ALA A 267 22.87 -11.31 25.89
CA ALA A 267 23.37 -11.98 24.69
C ALA A 267 23.33 -13.52 24.85
N GLU A 268 23.69 -14.02 26.06
CA GLU A 268 23.64 -15.44 26.35
C GLU A 268 22.20 -15.99 26.27
N GLU A 269 21.21 -15.31 26.87
CA GLU A 269 19.80 -15.71 26.76
C GLU A 269 19.31 -15.69 25.30
N LEU A 270 19.73 -14.71 24.50
CA LEU A 270 19.37 -14.64 23.08
C LEU A 270 19.94 -15.85 22.31
N LEU A 271 21.20 -16.22 22.53
CA LEU A 271 21.80 -17.40 21.90
C LEU A 271 21.12 -18.70 22.34
N GLN A 272 20.72 -18.82 23.61
CA GLN A 272 19.95 -19.98 24.11
C GLN A 272 18.58 -20.06 23.44
N LEU A 273 17.91 -18.93 23.21
CA LEU A 273 16.67 -18.88 22.44
C LEU A 273 16.89 -19.29 20.98
N ALA A 274 17.95 -18.79 20.34
CA ALA A 274 18.31 -19.15 18.96
C ALA A 274 18.60 -20.64 18.81
N GLU A 275 19.32 -21.25 19.78
CA GLU A 275 19.61 -22.70 19.79
C GLU A 275 18.33 -23.52 19.97
N SER A 276 17.50 -23.19 20.98
CA SER A 276 16.33 -24.02 21.34
C SER A 276 15.17 -23.85 20.37
N LEU A 277 14.88 -22.62 19.91
CA LEU A 277 13.74 -22.31 19.05
C LEU A 277 14.10 -22.33 17.56
N GLY A 278 15.39 -22.24 17.23
CA GLY A 278 15.88 -22.23 15.85
C GLY A 278 15.25 -23.28 14.92
N PRO A 279 15.09 -24.56 15.32
CA PRO A 279 14.43 -25.56 14.50
C PRO A 279 12.97 -25.28 14.16
N LYS A 280 12.28 -24.43 14.92
CA LYS A 280 10.84 -24.14 14.80
C LYS A 280 10.50 -22.86 14.04
N ILE A 281 11.47 -22.00 13.78
CA ILE A 281 11.26 -20.65 13.25
C ILE A 281 11.85 -20.49 11.85
N CYS A 282 11.25 -19.65 11.02
CA CYS A 282 11.83 -19.22 9.76
C CYS A 282 12.73 -18.00 9.91
N MET A 283 12.52 -17.22 10.99
CA MET A 283 13.23 -15.98 11.24
C MET A 283 13.34 -15.68 12.72
N LEU A 284 14.47 -15.11 13.16
CA LEU A 284 14.66 -14.57 14.52
C LEU A 284 14.84 -13.06 14.42
N LYS A 285 13.94 -12.31 15.09
CA LYS A 285 14.00 -10.86 15.19
C LYS A 285 14.78 -10.45 16.42
N THR A 286 15.75 -9.58 16.24
CA THR A 286 16.63 -9.07 17.29
C THR A 286 16.50 -7.55 17.44
N HIS A 287 16.83 -7.06 18.62
CA HIS A 287 17.08 -5.67 18.95
C HIS A 287 18.45 -5.59 19.62
N VAL A 288 19.51 -5.49 18.83
CA VAL A 288 20.89 -5.55 19.34
C VAL A 288 21.20 -4.40 20.31
N ASP A 289 20.52 -3.28 20.15
CA ASP A 289 20.69 -2.07 20.95
C ASP A 289 20.09 -2.14 22.36
N ILE A 290 19.33 -3.20 22.72
CA ILE A 290 18.88 -3.43 24.09
C ILE A 290 19.75 -4.44 24.85
N LEU A 291 20.72 -5.10 24.19
CA LEU A 291 21.66 -6.01 24.85
C LEU A 291 22.65 -5.26 25.72
N LYS A 292 22.78 -5.68 26.97
CA LYS A 292 23.72 -5.08 27.95
C LYS A 292 25.15 -5.58 27.79
N ASP A 293 25.30 -6.74 27.21
CA ASP A 293 26.52 -7.55 27.12
C ASP A 293 26.91 -7.90 25.69
N TYR A 294 26.55 -7.03 24.72
CA TYR A 294 26.92 -7.23 23.31
C TYR A 294 28.42 -7.31 23.10
N THR A 295 28.85 -8.28 22.31
CA THR A 295 30.22 -8.45 21.83
C THR A 295 30.24 -8.84 20.35
N ALA A 296 31.35 -8.64 19.66
CA ALA A 296 31.50 -9.13 18.27
C ALA A 296 31.39 -10.67 18.18
N ALA A 297 31.79 -11.39 19.23
CA ALA A 297 31.65 -12.84 19.30
C ALA A 297 30.18 -13.27 19.29
N PHE A 298 29.29 -12.55 19.99
CA PHE A 298 27.85 -12.81 19.98
C PHE A 298 27.28 -12.86 18.57
N SER A 299 27.59 -11.87 17.72
CA SER A 299 27.03 -11.83 16.36
C SER A 299 27.56 -12.98 15.48
N GLN A 300 28.80 -13.44 15.70
CA GLN A 300 29.35 -14.60 15.00
C GLN A 300 28.66 -15.90 15.46
N GLU A 301 28.45 -16.09 16.74
CA GLU A 301 27.77 -17.25 17.29
C GLU A 301 26.30 -17.29 16.83
N LEU A 302 25.62 -16.14 16.78
CA LEU A 302 24.25 -16.07 16.26
C LEU A 302 24.17 -16.46 14.79
N GLN A 303 25.15 -16.05 13.96
CA GLN A 303 25.22 -16.50 12.56
C GLN A 303 25.42 -18.02 12.44
N ILE A 304 26.30 -18.60 13.27
CA ILE A 304 26.50 -20.06 13.29
C ILE A 304 25.20 -20.79 13.63
N LEU A 305 24.45 -20.29 14.62
CA LEU A 305 23.15 -20.85 15.00
C LEU A 305 22.10 -20.68 13.90
N ALA A 306 22.09 -19.54 13.21
CA ALA A 306 21.20 -19.31 12.08
C ALA A 306 21.46 -20.26 10.92
N GLU A 307 22.71 -20.54 10.61
CA GLU A 307 23.12 -21.53 9.60
C GLU A 307 22.77 -22.95 10.05
N LYS A 308 23.13 -23.33 11.29
CA LYS A 308 22.86 -24.65 11.87
C LYS A 308 21.38 -25.02 11.84
N HIS A 309 20.51 -24.08 12.18
CA HIS A 309 19.08 -24.30 12.31
C HIS A 309 18.28 -23.77 11.12
N ASN A 310 18.93 -23.26 10.07
CA ASN A 310 18.30 -22.74 8.85
C ASN A 310 17.18 -21.73 9.14
N PHE A 311 17.51 -20.58 9.74
CA PHE A 311 16.63 -19.43 9.89
C PHE A 311 17.35 -18.14 9.47
N LEU A 312 16.58 -17.07 9.18
CA LEU A 312 17.15 -15.76 8.88
C LEU A 312 17.19 -14.89 10.15
N ILE A 313 18.24 -14.08 10.29
CA ILE A 313 18.35 -13.06 11.32
C ILE A 313 17.77 -11.76 10.78
N PHE A 314 16.82 -11.18 11.52
CA PHE A 314 16.21 -9.90 11.25
C PHE A 314 16.48 -8.92 12.40
N GLU A 315 17.34 -7.92 12.15
CA GLU A 315 17.57 -6.86 13.11
C GLU A 315 16.53 -5.74 12.95
N ASP A 316 15.66 -5.59 13.93
CA ASP A 316 14.53 -4.65 13.96
C ASP A 316 14.99 -3.25 14.37
N ARG A 317 15.95 -2.67 13.62
CA ARG A 317 16.60 -1.39 13.93
C ARG A 317 15.74 -0.18 13.64
N LYS A 318 14.76 -0.31 12.74
CA LYS A 318 13.87 0.77 12.29
C LYS A 318 14.66 2.01 11.86
N PHE A 319 15.54 1.86 10.89
CA PHE A 319 16.33 2.97 10.34
C PHE A 319 15.42 4.10 9.85
N ALA A 320 15.78 5.34 10.20
CA ALA A 320 14.99 6.53 9.90
C ALA A 320 15.85 7.74 9.55
N ASP A 321 17.10 7.54 9.13
CA ASP A 321 18.02 8.57 8.68
C ASP A 321 18.36 8.38 7.19
N ILE A 322 19.10 9.30 6.58
CA ILE A 322 19.40 9.32 5.15
C ILE A 322 20.90 9.34 4.86
N GLY A 323 21.25 9.01 3.60
CA GLY A 323 22.58 9.21 3.04
C GLY A 323 23.69 8.51 3.83
N ASN A 324 24.75 9.25 4.14
CA ASN A 324 25.91 8.71 4.84
C ASN A 324 25.61 8.30 6.28
N THR A 325 24.71 9.00 6.96
CA THR A 325 24.38 8.69 8.36
C THR A 325 23.77 7.30 8.47
N VAL A 326 22.72 7.00 7.71
CA VAL A 326 22.09 5.67 7.73
C VAL A 326 23.04 4.57 7.26
N LYS A 327 23.93 4.89 6.31
CA LYS A 327 24.98 3.99 5.88
C LYS A 327 25.91 3.62 7.03
N HIS A 328 26.44 4.62 7.77
CA HIS A 328 27.29 4.39 8.93
C HIS A 328 26.57 3.70 10.09
N GLN A 329 25.27 3.98 10.31
CA GLN A 329 24.45 3.25 11.27
C GLN A 329 24.35 1.76 10.94
N TYR A 330 24.36 1.39 9.66
CA TYR A 330 24.19 0.03 9.20
C TYR A 330 25.50 -0.75 9.13
N GLU A 331 26.56 -0.16 8.56
CA GLU A 331 27.85 -0.84 8.37
C GLU A 331 28.85 -0.63 9.53
N GLY A 332 28.68 0.45 10.28
CA GLY A 332 29.66 0.92 11.28
C GLY A 332 29.20 0.77 12.72
N GLY A 333 29.85 1.57 13.57
CA GLY A 333 29.62 1.59 15.02
C GLY A 333 29.99 0.27 15.70
N VAL A 334 29.46 0.09 16.92
CA VAL A 334 29.72 -1.09 17.75
C VAL A 334 29.06 -2.34 17.18
N PHE A 335 27.87 -2.19 16.60
CA PHE A 335 27.03 -3.33 16.21
C PHE A 335 27.32 -3.89 14.83
N GLN A 336 27.85 -3.08 13.88
CA GLN A 336 28.17 -3.50 12.51
C GLN A 336 27.09 -4.40 11.87
N ILE A 337 25.83 -3.97 11.92
CA ILE A 337 24.62 -4.78 11.66
C ILE A 337 24.67 -5.48 10.30
N SER A 338 25.20 -4.81 9.27
CA SER A 338 25.29 -5.36 7.91
C SER A 338 26.17 -6.61 7.82
N SER A 339 27.12 -6.78 8.76
CA SER A 339 28.05 -7.92 8.73
C SER A 339 27.40 -9.24 9.13
N TRP A 340 26.33 -9.22 9.94
CA TRP A 340 25.72 -10.43 10.51
C TRP A 340 24.22 -10.57 10.27
N SER A 341 23.45 -9.48 10.18
CA SER A 341 22.01 -9.55 9.96
C SER A 341 21.68 -9.81 8.48
N HIS A 342 20.76 -10.73 8.21
CA HIS A 342 20.25 -10.97 6.86
C HIS A 342 19.27 -9.89 6.42
N LEU A 343 18.44 -9.41 7.35
CA LEU A 343 17.37 -8.46 7.13
C LEU A 343 17.45 -7.32 8.14
N VAL A 344 17.10 -6.14 7.67
CA VAL A 344 16.83 -4.97 8.50
C VAL A 344 15.51 -4.35 8.09
N ASN A 345 15.01 -3.40 8.87
CA ASN A 345 13.85 -2.61 8.47
C ASN A 345 14.14 -1.11 8.54
N ALA A 346 13.28 -0.36 7.84
CA ALA A 346 13.37 1.09 7.80
C ALA A 346 11.99 1.75 7.72
N HIS A 347 11.88 2.92 8.34
CA HIS A 347 10.79 3.84 8.09
C HIS A 347 10.97 4.54 6.74
N ALA A 348 9.90 4.69 5.96
CA ALA A 348 9.93 5.40 4.70
C ALA A 348 9.74 6.92 4.83
N VAL A 349 9.45 7.43 6.03
CA VAL A 349 9.28 8.87 6.32
C VAL A 349 10.40 9.75 5.77
N PRO A 350 11.71 9.35 5.83
CA PRO A 350 12.77 10.17 5.26
C PRO A 350 12.81 10.17 3.71
N GLY A 351 11.90 9.42 3.05
CA GLY A 351 11.94 9.23 1.61
C GLY A 351 12.99 8.20 1.14
N PRO A 352 13.22 8.07 -0.18
CA PRO A 352 14.06 7.01 -0.75
C PRO A 352 15.54 7.09 -0.37
N GLY A 353 15.97 8.17 0.27
CA GLY A 353 17.35 8.34 0.76
C GLY A 353 17.75 7.30 1.79
N VAL A 354 16.81 6.84 2.64
CA VAL A 354 17.06 5.78 3.63
C VAL A 354 17.33 4.45 2.93
N VAL A 355 16.50 4.08 1.95
CA VAL A 355 16.67 2.83 1.19
C VAL A 355 17.96 2.84 0.38
N ARG A 356 18.27 3.96 -0.31
CA ARG A 356 19.51 4.10 -1.08
C ARG A 356 20.76 3.95 -0.21
N GLY A 357 20.74 4.53 0.99
CA GLY A 357 21.87 4.39 1.94
C GLY A 357 22.06 2.95 2.42
N LEU A 358 21.00 2.29 2.84
CA LEU A 358 21.03 0.87 3.27
C LEU A 358 21.39 -0.07 2.11
N ARG A 359 20.82 0.15 0.93
CA ARG A 359 21.08 -0.63 -0.29
C ARG A 359 22.55 -0.59 -0.72
N ALA A 360 23.19 0.58 -0.62
CA ALA A 360 24.58 0.73 -1.00
C ALA A 360 25.51 -0.20 -0.21
N VAL A 361 25.17 -0.51 1.04
CA VAL A 361 25.90 -1.43 1.92
C VAL A 361 25.37 -2.86 1.79
N GLY A 362 24.07 -3.03 1.91
CA GLY A 362 23.45 -4.37 2.08
C GLY A 362 23.39 -5.18 0.80
N LYS A 363 23.09 -4.56 -0.35
CA LYS A 363 22.96 -5.29 -1.62
C LYS A 363 24.23 -6.07 -2.02
N PRO A 364 25.45 -5.52 -1.95
CA PRO A 364 26.66 -6.28 -2.25
C PRO A 364 26.89 -7.48 -1.31
N LEU A 365 26.31 -7.43 -0.10
CA LEU A 365 26.40 -8.49 0.90
C LEU A 365 25.23 -9.49 0.82
N GLY A 366 24.34 -9.37 -0.17
CA GLY A 366 23.17 -10.22 -0.32
C GLY A 366 22.11 -10.03 0.79
N ARG A 367 22.09 -8.85 1.42
CA ARG A 367 21.14 -8.49 2.48
C ARG A 367 19.84 -7.93 1.88
N GLY A 368 18.78 -7.86 2.70
CA GLY A 368 17.49 -7.29 2.31
C GLY A 368 16.92 -6.34 3.35
N CYS A 369 15.91 -5.59 2.94
CA CYS A 369 15.20 -4.63 3.78
C CYS A 369 13.70 -4.90 3.77
N LEU A 370 13.04 -4.74 4.93
CA LEU A 370 11.60 -4.66 5.07
C LEU A 370 11.21 -3.19 5.31
N LEU A 371 10.34 -2.61 4.50
CA LEU A 371 9.83 -1.27 4.77
C LEU A 371 8.64 -1.32 5.72
N ILE A 372 8.59 -0.39 6.68
CA ILE A 372 7.47 -0.29 7.62
C ILE A 372 6.33 0.43 6.92
N ALA A 373 5.36 -0.34 6.41
CA ALA A 373 4.18 0.16 5.72
C ALA A 373 3.03 0.47 6.67
N GLN A 374 2.90 -0.32 7.74
CA GLN A 374 1.90 -0.14 8.80
C GLN A 374 2.52 -0.53 10.14
N MET A 375 1.99 0.00 11.23
CA MET A 375 2.40 -0.38 12.59
C MET A 375 1.21 -0.91 13.39
N SER A 376 1.48 -1.80 14.34
CA SER A 376 0.47 -2.41 15.21
C SER A 376 0.07 -1.56 16.42
N SER A 377 0.67 -0.38 16.60
CA SER A 377 0.35 0.53 17.69
C SER A 377 -0.92 1.34 17.41
N GLN A 378 -1.71 1.57 18.46
CA GLN A 378 -2.84 2.48 18.39
C GLN A 378 -2.38 3.90 18.04
N GLY A 379 -3.08 4.58 17.12
CA GLY A 379 -2.74 5.94 16.70
C GLY A 379 -1.53 6.02 15.76
N SER A 380 -1.12 4.92 15.13
CA SER A 380 -0.06 4.93 14.13
C SER A 380 -0.38 5.87 12.96
N LEU A 381 0.61 6.66 12.55
CA LEU A 381 0.53 7.53 11.37
C LEU A 381 0.87 6.80 10.05
N ALA A 382 1.30 5.54 10.14
CA ALA A 382 1.65 4.72 8.97
C ALA A 382 0.37 4.12 8.36
N THR A 383 -0.41 4.93 7.66
CA THR A 383 -1.71 4.60 7.03
C THR A 383 -1.91 5.35 5.73
N GLY A 384 -2.87 4.94 4.89
CA GLY A 384 -3.30 5.65 3.68
C GLY A 384 -2.14 5.99 2.74
N GLU A 385 -2.02 7.26 2.34
CA GLU A 385 -0.97 7.75 1.41
C GLU A 385 0.47 7.39 1.83
N TYR A 386 0.72 7.28 3.14
CA TYR A 386 2.03 6.81 3.62
C TYR A 386 2.28 5.36 3.18
N THR A 387 1.30 4.48 3.38
CA THR A 387 1.41 3.06 2.98
C THR A 387 1.61 2.94 1.46
N GLU A 388 0.84 3.69 0.66
CA GLU A 388 0.99 3.71 -0.81
C GLU A 388 2.39 4.18 -1.24
N SER A 389 2.90 5.24 -0.61
CA SER A 389 4.27 5.73 -0.87
C SER A 389 5.34 4.71 -0.51
N VAL A 390 5.12 3.92 0.53
CA VAL A 390 6.00 2.80 0.92
C VAL A 390 6.00 1.70 -0.13
N LEU A 391 4.82 1.33 -0.65
CA LEU A 391 4.70 0.33 -1.72
C LEU A 391 5.48 0.74 -2.96
N GLN A 392 5.29 1.96 -3.42
CA GLN A 392 6.01 2.49 -4.57
C GLN A 392 7.51 2.49 -4.34
N MET A 393 7.98 2.93 -3.16
CA MET A 393 9.40 2.92 -2.80
C MET A 393 9.98 1.51 -2.82
N ALA A 394 9.21 0.50 -2.37
CA ALA A 394 9.62 -0.89 -2.41
C ALA A 394 9.75 -1.41 -3.85
N GLU A 395 8.81 -1.07 -4.73
CA GLU A 395 8.85 -1.44 -6.14
C GLU A 395 10.07 -0.86 -6.88
N GLU A 396 10.37 0.43 -6.64
CA GLU A 396 11.54 1.11 -7.20
C GLU A 396 12.88 0.52 -6.72
N HIS A 397 12.87 -0.15 -5.58
CA HIS A 397 14.04 -0.73 -4.94
C HIS A 397 13.92 -2.24 -4.66
N SER A 398 13.15 -2.96 -5.48
CA SER A 398 12.86 -4.40 -5.33
C SER A 398 14.12 -5.30 -5.41
N ASP A 399 15.24 -4.74 -5.85
CA ASP A 399 16.55 -5.37 -5.82
C ASP A 399 17.25 -5.34 -4.43
N PHE A 400 16.58 -4.77 -3.42
CA PHE A 400 17.02 -4.72 -2.02
C PHE A 400 15.87 -4.79 -1.02
N VAL A 401 14.73 -4.16 -1.32
CA VAL A 401 13.51 -4.25 -0.50
C VAL A 401 12.78 -5.53 -0.85
N ILE A 402 12.61 -6.42 0.13
CA ILE A 402 12.02 -7.73 -0.06
C ILE A 402 10.58 -7.85 0.47
N GLY A 403 10.08 -6.83 1.15
CA GLY A 403 8.75 -6.87 1.74
C GLY A 403 8.49 -5.77 2.75
N PHE A 404 7.48 -6.02 3.59
CA PHE A 404 6.90 -5.01 4.47
C PHE A 404 6.67 -5.51 5.89
N ILE A 405 6.84 -4.60 6.86
CA ILE A 405 6.21 -4.71 8.17
C ILE A 405 4.82 -4.07 8.03
N CYS A 406 3.75 -4.84 8.28
CA CYS A 406 2.37 -4.42 8.05
C CYS A 406 1.38 -5.20 8.92
N GLY A 407 0.17 -4.68 9.07
CA GLY A 407 -0.92 -5.34 9.81
C GLY A 407 -1.78 -6.26 8.93
N SER A 408 -1.69 -6.11 7.61
CA SER A 408 -2.40 -6.87 6.60
C SER A 408 -1.59 -6.90 5.31
N LYS A 409 -1.99 -7.72 4.34
CA LYS A 409 -1.42 -7.70 2.99
C LYS A 409 -1.62 -6.32 2.37
N VAL A 410 -0.54 -5.68 1.94
CA VAL A 410 -0.55 -4.31 1.39
C VAL A 410 -0.33 -4.26 -0.12
N THR A 411 0.07 -5.37 -0.75
CA THR A 411 0.22 -5.50 -2.21
C THR A 411 -0.10 -6.91 -2.69
N GLU A 412 -0.65 -7.02 -3.89
CA GLU A 412 -0.91 -8.32 -4.54
C GLU A 412 0.33 -8.90 -5.25
N ARG A 413 1.44 -8.17 -5.29
CA ARG A 413 2.68 -8.61 -5.92
C ARG A 413 3.31 -9.75 -5.12
N PRO A 414 3.39 -10.97 -5.69
CA PRO A 414 3.77 -12.18 -4.95
C PRO A 414 5.25 -12.25 -4.58
N GLU A 415 6.08 -11.39 -5.16
CA GLU A 415 7.51 -11.29 -4.86
C GLU A 415 7.82 -10.63 -3.51
N PHE A 416 6.88 -9.85 -2.94
CA PHE A 416 7.07 -9.20 -1.64
C PHE A 416 6.53 -10.01 -0.48
N ILE A 417 7.27 -10.01 0.63
CA ILE A 417 6.94 -10.71 1.88
C ILE A 417 6.20 -9.75 2.83
N HIS A 418 5.10 -10.19 3.41
CA HIS A 418 4.34 -9.47 4.41
C HIS A 418 4.61 -10.03 5.81
N VAL A 419 5.06 -9.20 6.73
CA VAL A 419 5.48 -9.60 8.08
C VAL A 419 4.69 -8.81 9.11
N THR A 420 3.94 -9.50 9.96
CA THR A 420 3.00 -8.86 10.91
C THR A 420 3.42 -9.07 12.36
N PRO A 421 3.72 -7.98 13.08
CA PRO A 421 3.96 -8.00 14.52
C PRO A 421 2.65 -7.99 15.32
N GLY A 422 2.76 -8.18 16.65
CA GLY A 422 1.61 -8.12 17.55
C GLY A 422 0.70 -9.32 17.46
N VAL A 423 1.28 -10.52 17.34
CA VAL A 423 0.50 -11.76 17.21
C VAL A 423 0.49 -12.52 18.53
N GLN A 424 -0.73 -12.91 18.96
CA GLN A 424 -0.97 -13.78 20.13
C GLN A 424 -2.07 -14.80 19.79
N LEU A 425 -2.12 -15.90 20.55
CA LEU A 425 -3.20 -16.92 20.39
C LEU A 425 -4.57 -16.39 20.84
N LYS A 426 -4.63 -15.26 21.55
CA LYS A 426 -5.85 -14.55 21.94
C LYS A 426 -5.77 -13.10 21.49
N THR A 427 -6.92 -12.55 21.08
CA THR A 427 -7.05 -11.12 20.76
C THR A 427 -7.00 -10.26 22.01
N GLY A 428 -6.51 -9.02 21.88
CA GLY A 428 -6.42 -8.07 22.98
C GLY A 428 -5.43 -6.95 22.71
N GLY A 429 -4.97 -6.31 23.77
CA GLY A 429 -3.96 -5.26 23.72
C GLY A 429 -3.23 -5.14 25.07
N ASP A 430 -2.18 -4.31 25.13
CA ASP A 430 -1.49 -4.00 26.36
C ASP A 430 -1.68 -2.53 26.77
N SER A 431 -1.20 -2.20 27.97
CA SER A 431 -1.28 -0.85 28.54
C SER A 431 -0.41 0.19 27.82
N LEU A 432 0.46 -0.23 26.89
CA LEU A 432 1.39 0.61 26.14
C LEU A 432 0.96 0.79 24.67
N GLY A 433 -0.27 0.37 24.32
CA GLY A 433 -0.87 0.61 23.01
C GLY A 433 -0.63 -0.48 21.95
N GLN A 434 0.04 -1.60 22.31
CA GLN A 434 0.16 -2.74 21.39
C GLN A 434 -1.19 -3.44 21.22
N GLN A 435 -1.57 -3.68 19.96
CA GLN A 435 -2.77 -4.46 19.61
C GLN A 435 -2.36 -5.88 19.22
N TYR A 436 -3.13 -6.87 19.67
CA TYR A 436 -2.87 -8.28 19.40
C TYR A 436 -3.94 -8.89 18.51
N THR A 437 -3.49 -9.69 17.53
CA THR A 437 -4.30 -10.40 16.54
C THR A 437 -3.89 -11.87 16.53
N THR A 438 -4.81 -12.79 16.19
CA THR A 438 -4.49 -14.21 16.15
C THR A 438 -3.72 -14.62 14.89
N PRO A 439 -2.94 -15.73 14.91
CA PRO A 439 -2.28 -16.27 13.74
C PRO A 439 -3.24 -16.52 12.56
N GLU A 440 -4.45 -17.06 12.82
CA GLU A 440 -5.45 -17.30 11.80
C GLU A 440 -5.93 -16.00 11.16
N GLU A 441 -6.20 -14.98 11.97
CA GLU A 441 -6.64 -13.68 11.44
C GLU A 441 -5.53 -13.03 10.59
N VAL A 442 -4.27 -13.08 11.04
CA VAL A 442 -3.14 -12.46 10.34
C VAL A 442 -2.85 -13.17 9.01
N ILE A 443 -2.75 -14.49 9.02
CA ILE A 443 -2.34 -15.26 7.84
C ILE A 443 -3.51 -15.49 6.88
N TYR A 444 -4.63 -16.01 7.40
CA TYR A 444 -5.77 -16.39 6.55
C TYR A 444 -6.64 -15.19 6.16
N SER A 445 -7.06 -14.38 7.14
CA SER A 445 -8.03 -13.30 6.86
C SER A 445 -7.37 -12.04 6.31
N LYS A 446 -6.17 -11.68 6.81
CA LYS A 446 -5.44 -10.46 6.41
C LYS A 446 -4.36 -10.71 5.35
N GLY A 447 -4.08 -11.96 5.00
CA GLY A 447 -3.20 -12.34 3.90
C GLY A 447 -1.71 -12.04 4.13
N SER A 448 -1.25 -11.91 5.38
CA SER A 448 0.18 -11.78 5.69
C SER A 448 0.91 -13.11 5.53
N ASP A 449 2.24 -13.07 5.40
CA ASP A 449 3.06 -14.28 5.22
C ASP A 449 3.67 -14.78 6.52
N ILE A 450 4.10 -13.89 7.40
CA ILE A 450 4.89 -14.21 8.60
C ILE A 450 4.28 -13.54 9.82
N ILE A 451 4.15 -14.31 10.90
CA ILE A 451 3.76 -13.83 12.22
C ILE A 451 4.99 -13.55 13.08
N ILE A 452 5.07 -12.35 13.69
CA ILE A 452 6.09 -12.05 14.71
C ILE A 452 5.47 -12.20 16.11
N VAL A 453 6.05 -13.09 16.90
CA VAL A 453 5.62 -13.39 18.27
C VAL A 453 6.76 -13.10 19.24
N GLY A 454 6.51 -12.24 20.24
CA GLY A 454 7.44 -11.94 21.32
C GLY A 454 6.96 -12.52 22.65
N ARG A 455 6.31 -11.70 23.49
CA ARG A 455 5.84 -12.06 24.83
C ARG A 455 5.05 -13.37 24.90
N GLY A 456 4.24 -13.68 23.89
CA GLY A 456 3.48 -14.93 23.84
C GLY A 456 4.34 -16.20 23.91
N VAL A 457 5.64 -16.12 23.58
CA VAL A 457 6.62 -17.20 23.73
C VAL A 457 7.58 -16.91 24.88
N LEU A 458 8.11 -15.68 24.98
CA LEU A 458 9.15 -15.35 25.98
C LEU A 458 8.67 -15.49 27.42
N GLU A 459 7.41 -15.15 27.71
CA GLU A 459 6.80 -15.21 29.03
C GLU A 459 6.10 -16.55 29.32
N ALA A 460 6.08 -17.47 28.34
CA ALA A 460 5.48 -18.78 28.54
C ALA A 460 6.32 -19.65 29.49
N PRO A 461 5.69 -20.48 30.35
CA PRO A 461 6.38 -21.42 31.22
C PRO A 461 7.28 -22.40 30.45
N ASP A 462 6.80 -22.88 29.29
CA ASP A 462 7.55 -23.67 28.31
C ASP A 462 7.58 -22.93 26.98
N ARG A 463 8.72 -22.30 26.70
CA ARG A 463 8.95 -21.50 25.48
C ARG A 463 8.93 -22.37 24.21
N LEU A 464 9.39 -23.63 24.32
CA LEU A 464 9.43 -24.55 23.16
C LEU A 464 8.04 -25.04 22.79
N GLU A 465 7.20 -25.39 23.76
CA GLU A 465 5.80 -25.76 23.56
C GLU A 465 4.98 -24.57 23.02
N ALA A 466 5.19 -23.38 23.58
CA ALA A 466 4.55 -22.18 23.11
C ALA A 466 4.92 -21.86 21.63
N ALA A 467 6.22 -21.90 21.29
CA ALA A 467 6.67 -21.68 19.93
C ALA A 467 6.08 -22.73 18.95
N GLU A 468 5.99 -24.00 19.34
CA GLU A 468 5.34 -25.04 18.53
C GLU A 468 3.86 -24.77 18.30
N SER A 469 3.15 -24.29 19.33
CA SER A 469 1.73 -23.90 19.23
C SER A 469 1.51 -22.77 18.23
N TYR A 470 2.35 -21.71 18.27
CA TYR A 470 2.31 -20.63 17.30
C TYR A 470 2.70 -21.06 15.89
N ARG A 471 3.77 -21.86 15.76
CA ARG A 471 4.21 -22.42 14.48
C ARG A 471 3.07 -23.19 13.80
N LYS A 472 2.43 -24.10 14.56
CA LYS A 472 1.31 -24.89 14.06
C LYS A 472 0.12 -24.03 13.67
N ALA A 473 -0.29 -23.08 14.53
CA ALA A 473 -1.43 -22.21 14.24
C ALA A 473 -1.19 -21.34 12.98
N GLY A 474 0.02 -20.78 12.82
CA GLY A 474 0.38 -20.01 11.64
C GLY A 474 0.45 -20.85 10.37
N TRP A 475 1.00 -22.07 10.47
CA TRP A 475 1.09 -22.99 9.33
C TRP A 475 -0.27 -23.55 8.92
N ASP A 476 -1.13 -23.93 9.86
CA ASP A 476 -2.48 -24.40 9.58
C ASP A 476 -3.32 -23.30 8.88
N ALA A 477 -3.17 -22.04 9.31
CA ALA A 477 -3.79 -20.90 8.66
C ALA A 477 -3.31 -20.70 7.21
N TYR A 478 -2.00 -20.86 6.96
CA TYR A 478 -1.44 -20.83 5.61
C TYR A 478 -1.98 -21.97 4.74
N ILE A 479 -1.97 -23.20 5.21
CA ILE A 479 -2.52 -24.35 4.45
C ILE A 479 -3.99 -24.11 4.11
N LYS A 480 -4.78 -23.58 5.07
CA LYS A 480 -6.17 -23.20 4.84
C LYS A 480 -6.31 -22.16 3.72
N SER A 481 -5.43 -21.14 3.69
CA SER A 481 -5.46 -20.08 2.66
C SER A 481 -5.16 -20.60 1.25
N VAL A 482 -4.25 -21.58 1.12
CA VAL A 482 -3.87 -22.15 -0.18
C VAL A 482 -4.88 -23.23 -0.64
N SER A 483 -5.58 -23.91 0.30
CA SER A 483 -6.49 -25.02 -0.01
C SER A 483 -7.90 -24.55 -0.41
N GLN A 484 -8.42 -23.44 0.11
CA GLN A 484 -9.79 -22.97 -0.15
C GLN A 484 -9.98 -22.27 -1.50
N THR A 485 -8.94 -22.01 -2.25
CA THR A 485 -9.04 -21.51 -3.62
C THR A 485 -9.44 -22.60 -4.63
N SER A 486 -9.89 -23.77 -4.15
CA SER A 486 -10.20 -24.97 -4.96
C SER A 486 -11.69 -25.34 -4.96
N GLN A 487 -12.61 -24.43 -4.53
CA GLN A 487 -14.08 -24.63 -4.64
C GLN A 487 -14.73 -23.53 -5.45
#